data_44e4222e3f00d8130546a0d4dddada0f
#
_entry.id   44e4222e3f00d8130546a0d4dddada0f
#
_cell.length_a   1.000
_cell.length_b   1.000
_cell.length_c   1.000
_cell.angle_alpha   90.00
_cell.angle_beta   90.00
_cell.angle_gamma   90.00
#
_symmetry.space_group_name_H-M   'P 1'
#
loop_
_entity.id
_entity.type
_entity.pdbx_description
1 polymer ?
#
loop_
_entity_poly.entity_id
_entity_poly.type
_entity_poly.pdbx_seq_one_letter_code
_entity_poly.pdbx_strand_id
1 'polypeptide(L)'
;MTIKSFMTKTHRFLGAVLSIFFVAWFISGLVLIYHKYPKYSPDEELKHSARLPEVLPSTDSLRRVLSSQALDTLPLEGLELSGGTYADPRARLVLSPEEGERRELAFDGDSLHALVLDRSYLESIAGRWDQRIERIDTLDDLDQWTPFSRLRDDLPFYRLHLSGGTGHEVYVSSVTGEVLQESTRSERLWAWVGAIPHWIYFTYIRSQSELWRWIIIVIGAFGTFMDLTGFYLGIVHYRTRAKKKA
;
A
#
# COMPACT_ATOMS: atom_id res chain seq x y z
N MET A 1 -47.45 1.70 10.62
CA MET A 1 -46.34 2.62 10.94
C MET A 1 -46.20 3.60 9.78
N THR A 2 -46.25 4.90 10.03
CA THR A 2 -46.10 5.88 8.94
C THR A 2 -44.66 5.94 8.43
N ILE A 3 -44.48 6.27 7.15
CA ILE A 3 -43.15 6.44 6.55
C ILE A 3 -42.28 7.41 7.36
N LYS A 4 -42.89 8.55 7.80
CA LYS A 4 -42.19 9.52 8.65
C LYS A 4 -41.70 8.90 9.96
N SER A 5 -42.54 8.11 10.65
CA SER A 5 -42.13 7.43 11.89
C SER A 5 -41.01 6.44 11.68
N PHE A 6 -41.05 5.69 10.59
CA PHE A 6 -39.97 4.76 10.20
C PHE A 6 -38.65 5.51 9.96
N MET A 7 -38.68 6.53 9.09
CA MET A 7 -37.48 7.34 8.79
C MET A 7 -36.90 8.01 10.03
N THR A 8 -37.74 8.51 10.92
CA THR A 8 -37.27 9.14 12.18
C THR A 8 -36.54 8.13 13.07
N LYS A 9 -37.13 6.93 13.26
CA LYS A 9 -36.51 5.91 14.11
C LYS A 9 -35.20 5.41 13.52
N THR A 10 -35.19 5.15 12.22
CA THR A 10 -34.00 4.67 11.51
C THR A 10 -32.87 5.70 11.53
N HIS A 11 -33.19 6.97 11.22
CA HIS A 11 -32.20 8.06 11.26
C HIS A 11 -31.59 8.23 12.65
N ARG A 12 -32.42 8.20 13.71
CA ARG A 12 -31.92 8.32 15.08
C ARG A 12 -31.04 7.13 15.47
N PHE A 13 -31.44 5.92 15.12
CA PHE A 13 -30.66 4.72 15.43
C PHE A 13 -29.32 4.71 14.67
N LEU A 14 -29.35 4.86 13.34
CA LEU A 14 -28.14 4.90 12.53
C LEU A 14 -27.26 6.09 12.90
N GLY A 15 -27.84 7.26 13.15
CA GLY A 15 -27.11 8.42 13.60
C GLY A 15 -26.37 8.19 14.92
N ALA A 16 -27.01 7.54 15.89
CA ALA A 16 -26.37 7.21 17.16
C ALA A 16 -25.20 6.22 16.98
N VAL A 17 -25.39 5.19 16.14
CA VAL A 17 -24.35 4.17 15.90
C VAL A 17 -23.18 4.72 15.06
N LEU A 18 -23.50 5.45 13.99
CA LEU A 18 -22.47 5.91 13.04
C LEU A 18 -21.81 7.24 13.44
N SER A 19 -22.37 8.00 14.38
CA SER A 19 -21.84 9.32 14.75
C SER A 19 -20.39 9.25 15.26
N ILE A 20 -20.06 8.26 16.08
CA ILE A 20 -18.70 8.07 16.59
C ILE A 20 -17.73 7.76 15.43
N PHE A 21 -18.17 6.91 14.50
CA PHE A 21 -17.39 6.57 13.31
C PHE A 21 -17.17 7.82 12.44
N PHE A 22 -18.20 8.61 12.16
CA PHE A 22 -18.06 9.82 11.35
C PHE A 22 -17.18 10.87 12.00
N VAL A 23 -17.30 11.09 13.32
CA VAL A 23 -16.41 12.00 14.03
C VAL A 23 -14.96 11.57 13.88
N ALA A 24 -14.67 10.29 14.11
CA ALA A 24 -13.32 9.76 13.92
C ALA A 24 -12.85 9.89 12.47
N TRP A 25 -13.74 9.62 11.51
CA TRP A 25 -13.45 9.72 10.08
C TRP A 25 -13.16 11.15 9.63
N PHE A 26 -13.93 12.14 10.06
CA PHE A 26 -13.68 13.55 9.76
C PHE A 26 -12.37 14.04 10.39
N ILE A 27 -12.12 13.71 11.66
CA ILE A 27 -10.86 14.08 12.33
C ILE A 27 -9.67 13.47 11.61
N SER A 28 -9.73 12.18 11.29
CA SER A 28 -8.66 11.48 10.58
C SER A 28 -8.45 12.02 9.16
N GLY A 29 -9.52 12.42 8.47
CA GLY A 29 -9.43 13.10 7.18
C GLY A 29 -8.71 14.45 7.25
N LEU A 30 -8.97 15.25 8.29
CA LEU A 30 -8.24 16.49 8.52
C LEU A 30 -6.74 16.22 8.78
N VAL A 31 -6.42 15.18 9.53
CA VAL A 31 -5.00 14.79 9.75
C VAL A 31 -4.33 14.41 8.44
N LEU A 32 -5.00 13.68 7.55
CA LEU A 32 -4.45 13.27 6.26
C LEU A 32 -4.12 14.42 5.30
N ILE A 33 -4.70 15.59 5.48
CA ILE A 33 -4.35 16.78 4.68
C ILE A 33 -2.88 17.15 4.94
N TYR A 34 -2.42 17.01 6.18
CA TYR A 34 -1.07 17.41 6.61
C TYR A 34 -0.10 16.24 6.76
N HIS A 35 -0.61 15.05 7.08
CA HIS A 35 0.18 13.86 7.39
C HIS A 35 -0.31 12.67 6.56
N LYS A 36 0.04 12.66 5.28
CA LYS A 36 -0.26 11.56 4.37
C LYS A 36 0.50 10.29 4.78
N TYR A 37 -0.16 9.14 4.63
CA TYR A 37 0.46 7.84 4.82
C TYR A 37 -0.21 6.79 3.90
N PRO A 38 0.55 5.90 3.23
CA PRO A 38 1.99 6.01 3.05
C PRO A 38 2.36 7.32 2.36
N LYS A 39 3.54 7.83 2.65
CA LYS A 39 4.01 9.06 2.03
C LYS A 39 4.51 8.71 0.64
N TYR A 40 3.72 9.03 -0.35
CA TYR A 40 4.10 8.90 -1.75
C TYR A 40 4.48 10.29 -2.26
N SER A 41 5.76 10.52 -2.44
CA SER A 41 6.26 11.72 -3.08
C SER A 41 7.06 11.31 -4.31
N PRO A 42 6.54 11.52 -5.54
CA PRO A 42 7.29 11.23 -6.76
C PRO A 42 8.65 11.94 -6.81
N ASP A 43 8.74 13.13 -6.23
CA ASP A 43 9.98 13.89 -6.17
C ASP A 43 11.01 13.26 -5.22
N GLU A 44 10.58 12.68 -4.11
CA GLU A 44 11.47 11.94 -3.19
C GLU A 44 11.89 10.60 -3.80
N GLU A 45 10.97 9.90 -4.43
CA GLU A 45 11.25 8.67 -5.16
C GLU A 45 12.30 8.91 -6.24
N LEU A 46 12.16 9.96 -7.06
CA LEU A 46 13.12 10.33 -8.10
C LEU A 46 14.51 10.68 -7.54
N LYS A 47 14.60 11.28 -6.35
CA LYS A 47 15.90 11.57 -5.72
C LYS A 47 16.69 10.32 -5.36
N HIS A 48 15.98 9.26 -5.01
CA HIS A 48 16.56 7.99 -4.59
C HIS A 48 16.54 6.92 -5.68
N SER A 49 15.99 7.23 -6.85
CA SER A 49 16.01 6.32 -8.00
C SER A 49 17.40 6.29 -8.64
N ALA A 50 17.87 5.11 -8.96
CA ALA A 50 19.07 4.94 -9.78
C ALA A 50 18.77 5.30 -11.24
N ARG A 51 19.79 5.67 -11.99
CA ARG A 51 19.66 5.84 -13.43
C ARG A 51 19.57 4.48 -14.11
N LEU A 52 18.87 4.43 -15.22
CA LEU A 52 18.95 3.26 -16.11
C LEU A 52 20.39 3.01 -16.53
N PRO A 53 20.80 1.73 -16.72
CA PRO A 53 22.15 1.42 -17.24
C PRO A 53 22.39 2.12 -18.57
N GLU A 54 23.62 2.60 -18.78
CA GLU A 54 23.99 3.25 -20.06
C GLU A 54 23.92 2.29 -21.23
N VAL A 55 24.14 1.00 -20.96
CA VAL A 55 24.08 -0.08 -21.95
C VAL A 55 22.97 -1.03 -21.57
N LEU A 56 21.95 -1.13 -22.42
CA LEU A 56 20.86 -2.08 -22.22
C LEU A 56 21.33 -3.51 -22.52
N PRO A 57 20.84 -4.53 -21.78
CA PRO A 57 21.14 -5.93 -22.05
C PRO A 57 20.78 -6.31 -23.50
N SER A 58 21.68 -6.97 -24.19
CA SER A 58 21.39 -7.46 -25.54
C SER A 58 20.44 -8.67 -25.50
N THR A 59 19.72 -8.91 -26.60
CA THR A 59 18.89 -10.10 -26.77
C THR A 59 19.69 -11.38 -26.59
N ASP A 60 20.97 -11.39 -27.01
CA ASP A 60 21.85 -12.54 -26.86
C ASP A 60 22.26 -12.76 -25.41
N SER A 61 22.42 -11.69 -24.63
CA SER A 61 22.70 -11.79 -23.19
C SER A 61 21.49 -12.36 -22.45
N LEU A 62 20.29 -11.88 -22.76
CA LEU A 62 19.04 -12.42 -22.19
C LEU A 62 18.86 -13.90 -22.52
N ARG A 63 19.05 -14.29 -23.80
CA ARG A 63 18.95 -15.68 -24.23
C ARG A 63 19.94 -16.58 -23.49
N ARG A 64 21.19 -16.14 -23.33
CA ARG A 64 22.19 -16.89 -22.58
C ARG A 64 21.79 -17.12 -21.13
N VAL A 65 21.25 -16.11 -20.47
CA VAL A 65 20.79 -16.23 -19.08
C VAL A 65 19.61 -17.20 -18.99
N LEU A 66 18.60 -17.09 -19.86
CA LEU A 66 17.47 -18.01 -19.89
C LEU A 66 17.91 -19.45 -20.13
N SER A 67 18.78 -19.68 -21.11
CA SER A 67 19.32 -21.02 -21.42
C SER A 67 20.17 -21.60 -20.28
N SER A 68 20.96 -20.75 -19.60
CA SER A 68 21.80 -21.20 -18.47
C SER A 68 20.99 -21.68 -17.27
N GLN A 69 19.74 -21.20 -17.14
CA GLN A 69 18.81 -21.57 -16.09
C GLN A 69 17.72 -22.55 -16.55
N ALA A 70 17.85 -23.10 -17.78
CA ALA A 70 16.85 -23.95 -18.41
C ALA A 70 15.43 -23.31 -18.48
N LEU A 71 15.37 -21.99 -18.67
CA LEU A 71 14.13 -21.18 -18.72
C LEU A 71 13.77 -20.74 -20.14
N ASP A 72 14.59 -21.07 -21.14
CA ASP A 72 14.45 -20.68 -22.54
C ASP A 72 13.23 -21.30 -23.25
N THR A 73 12.67 -22.37 -22.66
CA THR A 73 11.43 -23.01 -23.14
C THR A 73 10.16 -22.49 -22.47
N LEU A 74 10.29 -21.64 -21.45
CA LEU A 74 9.16 -21.13 -20.71
C LEU A 74 8.56 -19.88 -21.40
N PRO A 75 7.24 -19.72 -21.34
CA PRO A 75 6.60 -18.49 -21.80
C PRO A 75 7.13 -17.29 -21.04
N LEU A 76 7.63 -16.28 -21.76
CA LEU A 76 8.05 -14.99 -21.21
C LEU A 76 6.84 -14.06 -21.22
N GLU A 77 6.31 -13.71 -20.04
CA GLU A 77 5.22 -12.74 -19.92
C GLU A 77 5.69 -11.31 -20.07
N GLY A 78 6.87 -11.01 -19.56
CA GLY A 78 7.40 -9.65 -19.63
C GLY A 78 8.89 -9.57 -19.32
N LEU A 79 9.49 -8.50 -19.82
CA LEU A 79 10.81 -8.02 -19.46
C LEU A 79 10.66 -6.57 -19.02
N GLU A 80 11.01 -6.27 -17.80
CA GLU A 80 11.04 -4.94 -17.26
C GLU A 80 12.48 -4.52 -16.95
N LEU A 81 12.88 -3.36 -17.48
CA LEU A 81 14.12 -2.70 -17.13
C LEU A 81 13.79 -1.51 -16.26
N SER A 82 14.25 -1.55 -15.03
CA SER A 82 13.99 -0.51 -14.04
C SER A 82 15.29 0.13 -13.58
N GLY A 83 15.28 1.45 -13.43
CA GLY A 83 16.35 2.17 -12.77
C GLY A 83 16.46 1.83 -11.28
N GLY A 84 15.45 1.11 -10.77
CA GLY A 84 15.36 0.76 -9.35
C GLY A 84 15.06 1.97 -8.47
N THR A 85 13.93 1.95 -7.79
CA THR A 85 13.66 2.91 -6.73
C THR A 85 14.42 2.47 -5.50
N TYR A 86 15.29 3.33 -4.98
CA TYR A 86 16.15 3.06 -3.82
C TYR A 86 17.16 1.90 -3.99
N ALA A 87 17.36 1.38 -5.19
CA ALA A 87 18.24 0.27 -5.47
C ALA A 87 19.01 0.47 -6.76
N ASP A 88 19.96 -0.40 -7.06
CA ASP A 88 20.69 -0.36 -8.31
C ASP A 88 19.81 -0.78 -9.50
N PRO A 89 20.15 -0.37 -10.75
CA PRO A 89 19.40 -0.71 -11.92
C PRO A 89 19.24 -2.23 -12.09
N ARG A 90 18.04 -2.66 -12.50
CA ARG A 90 17.70 -4.09 -12.60
C ARG A 90 17.01 -4.41 -13.91
N ALA A 91 17.22 -5.64 -14.35
CA ALA A 91 16.38 -6.33 -15.28
C ALA A 91 15.50 -7.34 -14.53
N ARG A 92 14.19 -7.27 -14.68
CA ARG A 92 13.23 -8.21 -14.12
C ARG A 92 12.60 -9.01 -15.26
N LEU A 93 12.70 -10.32 -15.17
CA LEU A 93 12.05 -11.24 -16.07
C LEU A 93 10.85 -11.86 -15.38
N VAL A 94 9.71 -11.81 -16.03
CA VAL A 94 8.48 -12.43 -15.57
C VAL A 94 8.16 -13.61 -16.47
N LEU A 95 8.15 -14.81 -15.90
CA LEU A 95 7.93 -16.08 -16.57
C LEU A 95 6.68 -16.74 -16.02
N SER A 96 5.93 -17.41 -16.88
CA SER A 96 4.78 -18.23 -16.50
C SER A 96 5.02 -19.69 -16.91
N PRO A 97 5.68 -20.50 -16.06
CA PRO A 97 5.98 -21.89 -16.38
C PRO A 97 4.76 -22.78 -16.49
N GLU A 98 3.72 -22.49 -15.70
CA GLU A 98 2.44 -23.20 -15.71
C GLU A 98 1.27 -22.21 -15.56
N GLU A 99 0.06 -22.60 -15.94
CA GLU A 99 -1.12 -21.76 -15.83
C GLU A 99 -1.39 -21.38 -14.37
N GLY A 100 -1.28 -20.10 -14.06
CA GLY A 100 -1.45 -19.52 -12.71
C GLY A 100 -0.17 -19.45 -11.87
N GLU A 101 0.94 -20.02 -12.31
CA GLU A 101 2.24 -19.86 -11.66
C GLU A 101 3.02 -18.72 -12.34
N ARG A 102 3.59 -17.84 -11.52
CA ARG A 102 4.40 -16.71 -11.98
C ARG A 102 5.76 -16.76 -11.28
N ARG A 103 6.83 -16.70 -12.07
CA ARG A 103 8.20 -16.59 -11.56
C ARG A 103 8.80 -15.26 -11.94
N GLU A 104 9.35 -14.57 -10.97
CA GLU A 104 10.11 -13.34 -11.19
C GLU A 104 11.58 -13.59 -10.90
N LEU A 105 12.43 -13.18 -11.84
CA LEU A 105 13.87 -13.23 -11.72
C LEU A 105 14.41 -11.82 -11.80
N ALA A 106 15.14 -11.41 -10.78
CA ALA A 106 15.83 -10.12 -10.76
C ALA A 106 17.31 -10.31 -11.10
N PHE A 107 17.80 -9.47 -11.98
CA PHE A 107 19.19 -9.45 -12.44
C PHE A 107 19.75 -8.05 -12.26
N ASP A 108 21.06 -7.99 -12.07
CA ASP A 108 21.80 -6.75 -12.24
C ASP A 108 21.56 -6.20 -13.66
N GLY A 109 21.23 -4.91 -13.75
CA GLY A 109 20.87 -4.27 -15.02
C GLY A 109 22.01 -4.23 -16.05
N ASP A 110 23.27 -4.24 -15.60
CA ASP A 110 24.45 -4.15 -16.46
C ASP A 110 24.92 -5.51 -16.97
N SER A 111 25.00 -6.49 -16.09
CA SER A 111 25.64 -7.78 -16.36
C SER A 111 24.70 -8.97 -16.44
N LEU A 112 23.44 -8.79 -16.09
CA LEU A 112 22.42 -9.84 -16.00
C LEU A 112 22.86 -11.01 -15.08
N HIS A 113 23.63 -10.72 -14.04
CA HIS A 113 23.86 -11.68 -12.97
C HIS A 113 22.63 -11.75 -12.07
N ALA A 114 22.29 -12.95 -11.62
CA ALA A 114 21.20 -13.11 -10.67
C ALA A 114 21.44 -12.22 -9.45
N LEU A 115 20.42 -11.46 -9.06
CA LEU A 115 20.51 -10.55 -7.93
C LEU A 115 20.71 -11.36 -6.64
N VAL A 116 21.79 -11.07 -5.94
CA VAL A 116 22.08 -11.67 -4.63
C VAL A 116 21.66 -10.66 -3.56
N LEU A 117 20.61 -10.99 -2.82
CA LEU A 117 20.08 -10.15 -1.74
C LEU A 117 20.86 -10.40 -0.44
N ASP A 118 22.16 -10.18 -0.49
CA ASP A 118 23.03 -10.30 0.66
C ASP A 118 23.03 -9.01 1.52
N ARG A 119 23.79 -9.03 2.61
CA ARG A 119 23.93 -7.87 3.49
C ARG A 119 24.48 -6.64 2.76
N SER A 120 25.41 -6.82 1.84
CA SER A 120 26.03 -5.73 1.09
C SER A 120 24.99 -5.02 0.22
N TYR A 121 24.09 -5.80 -0.41
CA TYR A 121 22.98 -5.27 -1.16
C TYR A 121 22.02 -4.43 -0.28
N LEU A 122 21.64 -4.96 0.88
CA LEU A 122 20.76 -4.24 1.81
C LEU A 122 21.42 -2.96 2.36
N GLU A 123 22.74 -3.00 2.59
CA GLU A 123 23.51 -1.81 2.98
C GLU A 123 23.56 -0.76 1.86
N SER A 124 23.59 -1.16 0.58
CA SER A 124 23.48 -0.22 -0.54
C SER A 124 22.14 0.49 -0.57
N ILE A 125 21.05 -0.21 -0.24
CA ILE A 125 19.73 0.39 -0.07
C ILE A 125 19.75 1.44 1.05
N ALA A 126 20.24 1.08 2.23
CA ALA A 126 20.32 2.00 3.38
C ALA A 126 21.16 3.26 3.07
N GLY A 127 22.22 3.09 2.27
CA GLY A 127 23.09 4.17 1.80
C GLY A 127 22.34 5.25 1.00
N ARG A 128 21.16 4.93 0.42
CA ARG A 128 20.34 5.93 -0.30
C ARG A 128 19.81 7.04 0.62
N TRP A 129 19.73 6.77 1.91
CA TRP A 129 19.35 7.76 2.95
C TRP A 129 20.53 8.24 3.78
N ASP A 130 21.78 7.97 3.36
CA ASP A 130 23.00 8.26 4.14
C ASP A 130 22.95 7.63 5.55
N GLN A 131 22.31 6.47 5.68
CA GLN A 131 22.11 5.76 6.95
C GLN A 131 22.72 4.36 6.90
N ARG A 132 22.93 3.78 8.10
CA ARG A 132 23.41 2.40 8.24
C ARG A 132 22.30 1.52 8.78
N ILE A 133 22.41 0.23 8.52
CA ILE A 133 21.48 -0.75 9.08
C ILE A 133 21.92 -1.06 10.52
N GLU A 134 21.02 -0.82 11.47
CA GLU A 134 21.20 -1.22 12.87
C GLU A 134 20.72 -2.65 13.11
N ARG A 135 19.60 -3.01 12.50
CA ARG A 135 18.99 -4.35 12.63
C ARG A 135 18.23 -4.71 11.36
N ILE A 136 18.21 -6.01 11.06
CA ILE A 136 17.39 -6.61 10.00
C ILE A 136 16.45 -7.60 10.67
N ASP A 137 15.16 -7.47 10.43
CA ASP A 137 14.16 -8.47 10.78
C ASP A 137 13.64 -9.12 9.49
N THR A 138 13.37 -10.41 9.54
CA THR A 138 12.64 -11.12 8.48
C THR A 138 11.18 -11.27 8.89
N LEU A 139 10.28 -10.87 8.03
CA LEU A 139 8.83 -10.92 8.25
C LEU A 139 8.21 -11.92 7.27
N ASP A 140 7.60 -12.96 7.81
CA ASP A 140 6.96 -14.02 7.03
C ASP A 140 5.48 -13.73 6.75
N ASP A 141 4.93 -12.62 7.27
CA ASP A 141 3.56 -12.16 7.02
C ASP A 141 3.49 -10.63 7.02
N LEU A 142 2.38 -10.11 6.51
CA LEU A 142 2.07 -8.68 6.46
C LEU A 142 1.94 -8.10 7.88
N ASP A 143 2.50 -6.92 8.07
CA ASP A 143 2.36 -6.17 9.32
C ASP A 143 1.49 -4.91 9.17
N GLN A 144 1.43 -4.08 10.24
CA GLN A 144 0.61 -2.86 10.25
C GLN A 144 1.06 -1.83 9.20
N TRP A 145 2.31 -1.89 8.77
CA TRP A 145 2.90 -0.93 7.84
C TRP A 145 2.92 -1.43 6.40
N THR A 146 2.74 -2.73 6.21
CA THR A 146 2.61 -3.42 4.93
C THR A 146 1.29 -4.21 4.83
N PRO A 147 0.11 -3.62 5.11
CA PRO A 147 -1.13 -4.38 5.30
C PRO A 147 -1.81 -4.78 3.98
N PHE A 148 -1.15 -4.58 2.84
CA PHE A 148 -1.77 -4.74 1.52
C PHE A 148 -1.58 -6.16 0.99
N SER A 149 -2.69 -6.84 0.70
CA SER A 149 -2.69 -8.21 0.19
C SER A 149 -1.82 -8.41 -1.07
N ARG A 150 -1.67 -7.38 -1.90
CA ARG A 150 -0.82 -7.41 -3.10
C ARG A 150 0.67 -7.63 -2.81
N LEU A 151 1.11 -7.38 -1.57
CA LEU A 151 2.50 -7.55 -1.15
C LEU A 151 2.80 -8.99 -0.68
N ARG A 152 1.82 -9.90 -0.70
CA ARG A 152 2.03 -11.28 -0.27
C ARG A 152 3.02 -12.05 -1.16
N ASP A 153 3.07 -11.70 -2.43
CA ASP A 153 3.96 -12.33 -3.40
C ASP A 153 5.44 -11.95 -3.19
N ASP A 154 5.68 -10.88 -2.41
CA ASP A 154 7.01 -10.40 -2.05
C ASP A 154 7.53 -10.97 -0.72
N LEU A 155 6.72 -11.75 -0.01
CA LEU A 155 7.12 -12.37 1.26
C LEU A 155 8.19 -13.46 1.06
N PRO A 156 9.09 -13.64 2.04
CA PRO A 156 9.23 -12.83 3.27
C PRO A 156 9.84 -11.45 2.98
N PHE A 157 9.60 -10.46 3.88
CA PHE A 157 10.23 -9.15 3.77
C PHE A 157 11.47 -9.05 4.65
N TYR A 158 12.47 -8.30 4.20
CA TYR A 158 13.50 -7.75 5.07
C TYR A 158 13.04 -6.39 5.58
N ARG A 159 12.86 -6.25 6.91
CA ARG A 159 12.62 -4.96 7.54
C ARG A 159 13.95 -4.44 8.09
N LEU A 160 14.46 -3.40 7.45
CA LEU A 160 15.70 -2.74 7.82
C LEU A 160 15.39 -1.62 8.82
N HIS A 161 15.99 -1.69 10.00
CA HIS A 161 15.97 -0.59 10.96
C HIS A 161 17.21 0.26 10.71
N LEU A 162 17.00 1.52 10.31
CA LEU A 162 18.07 2.39 9.94
C LEU A 162 18.51 3.29 11.11
N SER A 163 19.78 3.70 11.08
CA SER A 163 20.38 4.61 12.06
C SER A 163 19.78 6.03 11.96
N GLY A 164 20.18 6.93 12.86
CA GLY A 164 19.78 8.35 12.78
C GLY A 164 18.70 8.76 13.78
N GLY A 165 18.21 7.84 14.64
CA GLY A 165 17.33 8.16 15.77
C GLY A 165 15.88 8.50 15.41
N THR A 166 15.53 8.53 14.12
CA THR A 166 14.16 8.82 13.63
C THR A 166 13.25 7.58 13.69
N GLY A 167 13.82 6.42 14.03
CA GLY A 167 13.12 5.12 13.93
C GLY A 167 12.69 4.83 12.50
N HIS A 168 13.57 5.10 11.55
CA HIS A 168 13.32 4.85 10.13
C HIS A 168 13.37 3.35 9.86
N GLU A 169 12.34 2.84 9.20
CA GLU A 169 12.20 1.45 8.78
C GLU A 169 11.96 1.38 7.28
N VAL A 170 12.66 0.47 6.63
CA VAL A 170 12.54 0.22 5.18
C VAL A 170 12.23 -1.25 4.97
N TYR A 171 11.20 -1.53 4.20
CA TYR A 171 10.74 -2.88 3.86
C TYR A 171 11.22 -3.23 2.46
N VAL A 172 11.92 -4.33 2.34
CA VAL A 172 12.54 -4.81 1.09
C VAL A 172 12.01 -6.20 0.77
N SER A 173 11.57 -6.42 -0.46
CA SER A 173 11.18 -7.74 -0.95
C SER A 173 12.39 -8.68 -0.93
N SER A 174 12.24 -9.87 -0.36
CA SER A 174 13.29 -10.91 -0.47
C SER A 174 13.30 -11.59 -1.82
N VAL A 175 12.28 -11.38 -2.63
CA VAL A 175 12.13 -11.95 -3.98
C VAL A 175 12.77 -11.03 -5.03
N THR A 176 12.35 -9.74 -5.01
CA THR A 176 12.77 -8.77 -6.03
C THR A 176 13.87 -7.82 -5.54
N GLY A 177 14.08 -7.73 -4.23
CA GLY A 177 14.97 -6.74 -3.61
C GLY A 177 14.47 -5.30 -3.74
N GLU A 178 13.24 -5.08 -4.16
CA GLU A 178 12.66 -3.74 -4.25
C GLU A 178 12.25 -3.21 -2.88
N VAL A 179 12.32 -1.90 -2.72
CA VAL A 179 11.78 -1.24 -1.54
C VAL A 179 10.26 -1.14 -1.70
N LEU A 180 9.54 -1.83 -0.82
CA LEU A 180 8.08 -1.91 -0.84
C LEU A 180 7.42 -0.77 -0.08
N GLN A 181 8.08 -0.34 1.01
CA GLN A 181 7.57 0.67 1.93
C GLN A 181 8.71 1.23 2.76
N GLU A 182 8.61 2.51 3.10
CA GLU A 182 9.42 3.15 4.11
C GLU A 182 8.58 3.96 5.07
N SER A 183 9.06 4.16 6.28
CA SER A 183 8.41 5.07 7.23
C SER A 183 9.31 5.42 8.41
N THR A 184 9.17 6.63 8.91
CA THR A 184 9.74 7.05 10.18
C THR A 184 8.77 6.79 11.34
N ARG A 185 9.28 6.82 12.58
CA ARG A 185 8.43 6.71 13.78
C ARG A 185 7.34 7.78 13.83
N SER A 186 7.66 9.01 13.42
CA SER A 186 6.70 10.11 13.39
C SER A 186 5.56 9.84 12.41
N GLU A 187 5.86 9.37 11.21
CA GLU A 187 4.87 9.04 10.19
C GLU A 187 3.95 7.91 10.65
N ARG A 188 4.50 6.89 11.29
CA ARG A 188 3.72 5.80 11.88
C ARG A 188 2.78 6.28 13.00
N LEU A 189 3.23 7.21 13.84
CA LEU A 189 2.36 7.80 14.87
C LEU A 189 1.21 8.60 14.26
N TRP A 190 1.49 9.42 13.24
CA TRP A 190 0.44 10.15 12.53
C TRP A 190 -0.50 9.22 11.75
N ALA A 191 0.00 8.10 11.24
CA ALA A 191 -0.83 7.11 10.57
C ALA A 191 -1.90 6.51 11.51
N TRP A 192 -1.60 6.33 12.81
CA TRP A 192 -2.58 5.86 13.80
C TRP A 192 -3.76 6.82 14.00
N VAL A 193 -3.56 8.12 13.81
CA VAL A 193 -4.61 9.15 13.95
C VAL A 193 -5.25 9.49 12.61
N GLY A 194 -4.51 9.35 11.52
CA GLY A 194 -4.94 9.68 10.16
C GLY A 194 -5.34 8.46 9.33
N ALA A 195 -4.38 7.87 8.61
CA ALA A 195 -4.63 6.87 7.58
C ALA A 195 -5.32 5.61 8.09
N ILE A 196 -4.92 5.09 9.25
CA ILE A 196 -5.45 3.83 9.76
C ILE A 196 -6.95 3.93 10.06
N PRO A 197 -7.46 4.89 10.86
CA PRO A 197 -8.89 5.02 11.08
C PRO A 197 -9.64 5.51 9.83
N HIS A 198 -9.04 6.35 9.00
CA HIS A 198 -9.72 6.90 7.82
C HIS A 198 -10.01 5.85 6.75
N TRP A 199 -9.04 4.97 6.49
CA TRP A 199 -9.12 3.92 5.47
C TRP A 199 -9.38 2.52 6.03
N ILE A 200 -9.57 2.41 7.37
CA ILE A 200 -9.71 1.12 8.06
C ILE A 200 -8.53 0.20 7.72
N TYR A 201 -7.31 0.73 7.82
CA TYR A 201 -6.05 0.03 7.50
C TYR A 201 -5.51 -0.81 8.67
N PHE A 202 -6.39 -1.42 9.45
CA PHE A 202 -5.97 -2.43 10.43
C PHE A 202 -5.51 -3.68 9.68
N THR A 203 -4.33 -4.19 10.01
CA THR A 203 -3.68 -5.31 9.31
C THR A 203 -4.63 -6.48 9.09
N TYR A 204 -5.31 -6.95 10.13
CA TYR A 204 -6.24 -8.08 10.05
C TYR A 204 -7.36 -7.87 9.01
N ILE A 205 -7.85 -6.67 8.87
CA ILE A 205 -8.92 -6.34 7.91
C ILE A 205 -8.32 -6.10 6.53
N ARG A 206 -7.27 -5.28 6.45
CA ARG A 206 -6.73 -4.79 5.17
C ARG A 206 -5.94 -5.85 4.41
N SER A 207 -5.31 -6.80 5.11
CA SER A 207 -4.63 -7.94 4.49
C SER A 207 -5.58 -8.91 3.78
N GLN A 208 -6.87 -8.82 4.07
CA GLN A 208 -7.95 -9.56 3.42
C GLN A 208 -8.74 -8.59 2.54
N SER A 209 -8.36 -8.46 1.27
CA SER A 209 -8.93 -7.46 0.35
C SER A 209 -10.44 -7.54 0.21
N GLU A 210 -11.01 -8.75 0.18
CA GLU A 210 -12.45 -8.98 0.09
C GLU A 210 -13.18 -8.53 1.37
N LEU A 211 -12.67 -8.90 2.54
CA LEU A 211 -13.24 -8.49 3.82
C LEU A 211 -13.23 -6.96 3.95
N TRP A 212 -12.09 -6.33 3.65
CA TRP A 212 -11.96 -4.88 3.67
C TRP A 212 -12.96 -4.20 2.73
N ARG A 213 -13.08 -4.69 1.49
CA ARG A 213 -14.02 -4.19 0.49
C ARG A 213 -15.46 -4.22 0.99
N TRP A 214 -15.89 -5.35 1.56
CA TRP A 214 -17.25 -5.49 2.10
C TRP A 214 -17.52 -4.58 3.29
N ILE A 215 -16.56 -4.41 4.20
CA ILE A 215 -16.68 -3.48 5.32
C ILE A 215 -16.91 -2.05 4.82
N ILE A 216 -16.12 -1.59 3.85
CA ILE A 216 -16.26 -0.25 3.27
C ILE A 216 -17.62 -0.08 2.58
N ILE A 217 -18.06 -1.07 1.79
CA ILE A 217 -19.37 -1.04 1.12
C ILE A 217 -20.50 -0.95 2.14
N VAL A 218 -20.49 -1.78 3.18
CA VAL A 218 -21.53 -1.82 4.21
C VAL A 218 -21.62 -0.50 4.98
N ILE A 219 -20.47 0.01 5.46
CA ILE A 219 -20.43 1.30 6.17
C ILE A 219 -20.89 2.42 5.26
N GLY A 220 -20.44 2.46 4.00
CA GLY A 220 -20.83 3.46 3.02
C GLY A 220 -22.33 3.41 2.72
N ALA A 221 -22.92 2.22 2.56
CA ALA A 221 -24.35 2.05 2.31
C ALA A 221 -25.19 2.53 3.49
N PHE A 222 -24.83 2.19 4.73
CA PHE A 222 -25.52 2.66 5.92
C PHE A 222 -25.37 4.17 6.12
N GLY A 223 -24.19 4.73 5.86
CA GLY A 223 -23.95 6.17 5.90
C GLY A 223 -24.82 6.91 4.89
N THR A 224 -24.80 6.48 3.63
CA THR A 224 -25.64 7.07 2.57
C THR A 224 -27.14 6.99 2.91
N PHE A 225 -27.59 5.84 3.43
CA PHE A 225 -28.98 5.69 3.84
C PHE A 225 -29.35 6.62 5.01
N MET A 226 -28.45 6.79 5.97
CA MET A 226 -28.63 7.75 7.06
C MET A 226 -28.78 9.19 6.54
N ASP A 227 -27.92 9.61 5.61
CA ASP A 227 -27.98 10.95 5.01
C ASP A 227 -29.28 11.17 4.24
N LEU A 228 -29.73 10.19 3.44
CA LEU A 228 -30.99 10.25 2.73
C LEU A 228 -32.20 10.36 3.68
N THR A 229 -32.19 9.63 4.80
CA THR A 229 -33.25 9.74 5.81
C THR A 229 -33.25 11.12 6.49
N GLY A 230 -32.08 11.69 6.77
CA GLY A 230 -31.92 13.04 7.32
C GLY A 230 -32.41 14.09 6.36
N PHE A 231 -32.05 14.00 5.09
CA PHE A 231 -32.53 14.90 4.04
C PHE A 231 -34.07 14.89 3.90
N TYR A 232 -34.66 13.68 3.85
CA TYR A 232 -36.12 13.53 3.83
C TYR A 232 -36.78 14.20 5.03
N LEU A 233 -36.30 13.97 6.24
CA LEU A 233 -36.83 14.54 7.47
C LEU A 233 -36.70 16.07 7.48
N GLY A 234 -35.61 16.61 6.96
CA GLY A 234 -35.38 18.04 6.78
C GLY A 234 -36.45 18.68 5.89
N ILE A 235 -36.72 18.09 4.71
CA ILE A 235 -37.74 18.57 3.78
C ILE A 235 -39.13 18.53 4.44
N VAL A 236 -39.49 17.42 5.08
CA VAL A 236 -40.79 17.24 5.73
C VAL A 236 -40.98 18.30 6.87
N HIS A 237 -39.92 18.52 7.64
CA HIS A 237 -39.95 19.53 8.71
C HIS A 237 -40.15 20.94 8.15
N TYR A 238 -39.39 21.32 7.13
CA TYR A 238 -39.50 22.64 6.48
C TYR A 238 -40.91 22.88 5.92
N ARG A 239 -41.47 21.93 5.16
CA ARG A 239 -42.83 22.00 4.60
C ARG A 239 -43.90 22.14 5.68
N THR A 240 -43.75 21.44 6.80
CA THR A 240 -44.71 21.50 7.90
C THR A 240 -44.67 22.86 8.61
N ARG A 241 -43.49 23.46 8.76
CA ARG A 241 -43.33 24.81 9.31
C ARG A 241 -43.90 25.89 8.39
N ALA A 242 -43.65 25.79 7.08
CA ALA A 242 -44.20 26.73 6.11
C ALA A 242 -45.73 26.77 6.14
N LYS A 243 -46.38 25.59 6.21
CA LYS A 243 -47.84 25.49 6.32
C LYS A 243 -48.45 26.05 7.64
N LYS A 244 -47.67 26.14 8.71
CA LYS A 244 -48.16 26.72 9.99
C LYS A 244 -48.00 28.23 10.05
N LYS A 245 -47.25 28.84 9.12
CA LYS A 245 -47.05 30.30 9.05
C LYS A 245 -47.94 30.97 8.00
N ALA A 246 -48.55 30.20 7.10
CA ALA A 246 -49.56 30.61 6.15
C ALA A 246 -50.96 30.37 6.74
#